data_88edd58194b0b4701653672ecdc5abb8
#
_entry.id   88edd58194b0b4701653672ecdc5abb8
#
_cell.length_a   1.000
_cell.length_b   1.000
_cell.length_c   1.000
_cell.angle_alpha   90.00
_cell.angle_beta   90.00
_cell.angle_gamma   90.00
#
_symmetry.space_group_name_H-M   'P 1'
#
loop_
_entity.id
_entity.type
_entity.pdbx_description
1 polymer ?
#
loop_
_entity_poly.entity_id
_entity_poly.type
_entity_poly.pdbx_seq_one_letter_code
_entity_poly.pdbx_strand_id
1 'polypeptide(L)'
;DGSYIVRFFQQKFTVKTDKEYTDMMERIENSGNYPFTATPEEIEVLKNSKEKVDSLMKNAIMERVKKWLDLAVQKIDTNRTQLIMMPGNDDIREIDDIIKSYEDNGVIYPLDKIVQIGGVDTLSFEYVNPSPWDTPRELAEEEMGKRIDQAASKLSEPRKAIFNFHCPPYGTKLDLAPKLDKSLKPVTEGGAVVFEHVGSKAVREALQKYQPMI
;
A
#
# COMPACT_ATOMS: atom_id res chain seq x y z
N ASP A 1 10.07 35.65 -13.73
CA ASP A 1 10.41 35.27 -15.11
C ASP A 1 9.66 34.04 -15.61
N GLY A 2 8.71 33.50 -14.82
CA GLY A 2 7.87 32.35 -15.18
C GLY A 2 8.60 31.00 -15.18
N SER A 3 9.78 30.91 -14.58
CA SER A 3 10.51 29.65 -14.48
C SER A 3 10.27 28.97 -13.12
N TYR A 4 10.30 27.62 -13.12
CA TYR A 4 10.26 26.81 -11.91
C TYR A 4 11.65 26.28 -11.56
N ILE A 5 11.94 26.20 -10.28
CA ILE A 5 13.12 25.53 -9.75
C ILE A 5 12.68 24.20 -9.12
N VAL A 6 13.06 23.10 -9.77
CA VAL A 6 12.75 21.75 -9.29
C VAL A 6 13.95 21.19 -8.51
N ARG A 7 13.71 20.64 -7.34
CA ARG A 7 14.69 19.90 -6.55
C ARG A 7 14.27 18.44 -6.48
N PHE A 8 15.11 17.56 -7.04
CA PHE A 8 14.83 16.13 -7.13
C PHE A 8 16.13 15.32 -7.02
N PHE A 9 16.19 14.34 -6.12
CA PHE A 9 17.38 13.54 -5.80
C PHE A 9 18.66 14.40 -5.61
N GLN A 10 18.57 15.44 -4.78
CA GLN A 10 19.67 16.40 -4.47
C GLN A 10 20.13 17.22 -5.69
N GLN A 11 19.53 17.06 -6.85
CA GLN A 11 19.79 17.85 -8.05
C GLN A 11 18.83 19.02 -8.15
N LYS A 12 19.28 20.09 -8.77
CA LYS A 12 18.50 21.29 -9.04
C LYS A 12 18.35 21.46 -10.56
N PHE A 13 17.09 21.55 -11.01
CA PHE A 13 16.74 21.78 -12.40
C PHE A 13 16.03 23.12 -12.53
N THR A 14 16.24 23.82 -13.63
CA THR A 14 15.47 25.01 -13.98
C THR A 14 14.58 24.65 -15.16
N VAL A 15 13.28 24.81 -15.00
CA VAL A 15 12.23 24.50 -15.98
C VAL A 15 11.62 25.82 -16.42
N LYS A 16 11.57 26.07 -17.73
CA LYS A 16 11.19 27.37 -18.31
C LYS A 16 9.93 27.32 -19.17
N THR A 17 9.48 26.12 -19.53
CA THR A 17 8.30 25.94 -20.38
C THR A 17 7.31 24.99 -19.72
N ASP A 18 6.02 25.11 -20.08
CA ASP A 18 4.96 24.22 -19.58
C ASP A 18 5.23 22.76 -19.96
N LYS A 19 5.82 22.52 -21.12
CA LYS A 19 6.21 21.17 -21.54
C LYS A 19 7.29 20.58 -20.62
N GLU A 20 8.38 21.33 -20.40
CA GLU A 20 9.45 20.88 -19.47
C GLU A 20 8.90 20.65 -18.06
N TYR A 21 7.94 21.50 -17.63
CA TYR A 21 7.28 21.32 -16.32
C TYR A 21 6.49 20.02 -16.28
N THR A 22 5.65 19.75 -17.27
CA THR A 22 4.85 18.51 -17.35
C THR A 22 5.76 17.28 -17.41
N ASP A 23 6.76 17.28 -18.30
CA ASP A 23 7.72 16.17 -18.43
C ASP A 23 8.47 15.90 -17.11
N MET A 24 8.83 16.96 -16.36
CA MET A 24 9.51 16.83 -15.08
C MET A 24 8.58 16.29 -13.99
N MET A 25 7.33 16.76 -13.91
CA MET A 25 6.34 16.24 -12.95
C MET A 25 6.07 14.76 -13.21
N GLU A 26 5.85 14.36 -14.46
CA GLU A 26 5.69 12.96 -14.84
C GLU A 26 6.92 12.11 -14.46
N ARG A 27 8.12 12.62 -14.70
CA ARG A 27 9.35 11.92 -14.30
C ARG A 27 9.43 11.69 -12.79
N ILE A 28 9.09 12.69 -11.98
CA ILE A 28 9.06 12.59 -10.53
C ILE A 28 8.00 11.58 -10.10
N GLU A 29 6.80 11.67 -10.67
CA GLU A 29 5.70 10.76 -10.41
C GLU A 29 6.06 9.30 -10.74
N ASN A 30 6.67 9.07 -11.91
CA ASN A 30 7.05 7.73 -12.36
C ASN A 30 8.20 7.12 -11.54
N SER A 31 8.91 7.92 -10.74
CA SER A 31 9.91 7.44 -9.78
C SER A 31 9.33 7.11 -8.40
N GLY A 32 7.99 7.13 -8.25
CA GLY A 32 7.31 6.83 -6.97
C GLY A 32 7.28 8.00 -5.98
N ASN A 33 7.58 9.23 -6.44
CA ASN A 33 7.54 10.42 -5.61
C ASN A 33 6.28 11.26 -5.89
N TYR A 34 5.96 12.16 -4.95
CA TYR A 34 4.82 13.06 -5.01
C TYR A 34 5.31 14.49 -5.26
N PRO A 35 5.32 14.97 -6.53
CA PRO A 35 5.70 16.35 -6.82
C PRO A 35 4.63 17.33 -6.32
N PHE A 36 5.08 18.47 -5.81
CA PHE A 36 4.21 19.59 -5.50
C PHE A 36 4.90 20.91 -5.86
N THR A 37 4.10 21.95 -6.09
CA THR A 37 4.59 23.30 -6.39
C THR A 37 4.24 24.21 -5.22
N ALA A 38 5.21 25.02 -4.79
CA ALA A 38 5.04 25.97 -3.71
C ALA A 38 5.92 27.20 -3.90
N THR A 39 5.50 28.32 -3.36
CA THR A 39 6.33 29.54 -3.28
C THR A 39 7.44 29.36 -2.24
N PRO A 40 8.50 30.20 -2.27
CA PRO A 40 9.52 30.18 -1.23
C PRO A 40 8.96 30.37 0.17
N GLU A 41 7.94 31.21 0.34
CA GLU A 41 7.27 31.48 1.61
C GLU A 41 6.50 30.25 2.10
N GLU A 42 5.80 29.57 1.23
CA GLU A 42 5.10 28.31 1.55
C GLU A 42 6.08 27.21 1.95
N ILE A 43 7.23 27.12 1.28
CA ILE A 43 8.29 26.16 1.66
C ILE A 43 8.80 26.42 3.07
N GLU A 44 9.01 27.70 3.45
CA GLU A 44 9.44 28.03 4.82
C GLU A 44 8.36 27.66 5.86
N VAL A 45 7.09 27.82 5.51
CA VAL A 45 5.98 27.37 6.38
C VAL A 45 5.97 25.86 6.53
N LEU A 46 6.16 25.10 5.44
CA LEU A 46 6.22 23.64 5.46
C LEU A 46 7.40 23.12 6.29
N LYS A 47 8.59 23.74 6.20
CA LYS A 47 9.76 23.36 7.00
C LYS A 47 9.52 23.45 8.52
N ASN A 48 8.63 24.35 8.94
CA ASN A 48 8.36 24.64 10.34
C ASN A 48 7.04 24.01 10.85
N SER A 49 6.33 23.24 10.02
CA SER A 49 5.04 22.64 10.40
C SER A 49 4.91 21.23 9.88
N LYS A 50 5.16 20.26 10.78
CA LYS A 50 4.93 18.85 10.48
C LYS A 50 3.48 18.59 10.03
N GLU A 51 2.49 19.18 10.71
CA GLU A 51 1.08 19.03 10.39
C GLU A 51 0.76 19.42 8.94
N LYS A 52 1.34 20.53 8.45
CA LYS A 52 1.15 20.98 7.06
C LYS A 52 1.82 20.03 6.07
N VAL A 53 2.99 19.49 6.40
CA VAL A 53 3.64 18.47 5.57
C VAL A 53 2.81 17.20 5.53
N ASP A 54 2.33 16.72 6.68
CA ASP A 54 1.49 15.51 6.76
C ASP A 54 0.19 15.70 5.95
N SER A 55 -0.44 16.87 6.05
CA SER A 55 -1.64 17.20 5.25
C SER A 55 -1.36 17.26 3.75
N LEU A 56 -0.23 17.87 3.34
CA LEU A 56 0.19 17.91 1.94
C LEU A 56 0.42 16.51 1.39
N MET A 57 1.16 15.67 2.13
CA MET A 57 1.43 14.29 1.73
C MET A 57 0.16 13.46 1.63
N LYS A 58 -0.74 13.57 2.62
CA LYS A 58 -2.03 12.91 2.62
C LYS A 58 -2.84 13.26 1.37
N ASN A 59 -2.96 14.53 1.04
CA ASN A 59 -3.69 14.99 -0.14
C ASN A 59 -3.04 14.45 -1.43
N ALA A 60 -1.71 14.49 -1.53
CA ALA A 60 -0.99 13.99 -2.69
C ALA A 60 -1.18 12.47 -2.89
N ILE A 61 -1.18 11.69 -1.80
CA ILE A 61 -1.49 10.25 -1.83
C ILE A 61 -2.91 10.02 -2.33
N MET A 62 -3.90 10.72 -1.76
CA MET A 62 -5.31 10.59 -2.14
C MET A 62 -5.55 10.92 -3.61
N GLU A 63 -4.98 12.02 -4.09
CA GLU A 63 -5.05 12.42 -5.52
C GLU A 63 -4.39 11.38 -6.43
N ARG A 64 -3.27 10.80 -6.01
CA ARG A 64 -2.59 9.76 -6.76
C ARG A 64 -3.42 8.48 -6.87
N VAL A 65 -3.99 8.01 -5.77
CA VAL A 65 -4.88 6.83 -5.77
C VAL A 65 -6.07 7.06 -6.69
N LYS A 66 -6.69 8.25 -6.62
CA LYS A 66 -7.78 8.63 -7.51
C LYS A 66 -7.36 8.61 -8.98
N LYS A 67 -6.23 9.24 -9.31
CA LYS A 67 -5.67 9.25 -10.69
C LYS A 67 -5.44 7.82 -11.22
N TRP A 68 -4.94 6.91 -10.38
CA TRP A 68 -4.74 5.51 -10.75
C TRP A 68 -6.06 4.76 -10.95
N LEU A 69 -7.06 4.99 -10.10
CA LEU A 69 -8.39 4.41 -10.25
C LEU A 69 -9.09 4.93 -11.52
N ASP A 70 -9.04 6.23 -11.79
CA ASP A 70 -9.55 6.83 -13.03
C ASP A 70 -8.91 6.17 -14.27
N LEU A 71 -7.58 5.99 -14.25
CA LEU A 71 -6.87 5.32 -15.33
C LEU A 71 -7.27 3.84 -15.45
N ALA A 72 -7.40 3.13 -14.32
CA ALA A 72 -7.78 1.72 -14.29
C ALA A 72 -9.17 1.51 -14.91
N VAL A 73 -10.19 2.25 -14.46
CA VAL A 73 -11.56 2.12 -14.99
C VAL A 73 -11.68 2.59 -16.43
N GLN A 74 -10.80 3.49 -16.88
CA GLN A 74 -10.72 3.90 -18.30
C GLN A 74 -10.13 2.79 -19.18
N LYS A 75 -9.16 2.03 -18.67
CA LYS A 75 -8.38 1.06 -19.45
C LYS A 75 -8.89 -0.37 -19.35
N ILE A 76 -9.54 -0.71 -18.26
CA ILE A 76 -10.02 -2.05 -17.96
C ILE A 76 -11.54 -2.10 -18.20
N ASP A 77 -11.99 -3.01 -19.05
CA ASP A 77 -13.42 -3.34 -19.17
C ASP A 77 -13.85 -4.15 -17.93
N THR A 78 -14.39 -3.47 -16.94
CA THR A 78 -14.80 -4.07 -15.66
C THR A 78 -15.99 -5.03 -15.79
N ASN A 79 -16.70 -5.04 -16.93
CA ASN A 79 -17.72 -6.03 -17.23
C ASN A 79 -17.12 -7.42 -17.61
N ARG A 80 -15.86 -7.42 -18.04
CA ARG A 80 -15.15 -8.64 -18.48
C ARG A 80 -14.04 -9.04 -17.51
N THR A 81 -13.50 -8.10 -16.76
CA THR A 81 -12.36 -8.32 -15.84
C THR A 81 -12.70 -7.73 -14.49
N GLN A 82 -12.73 -8.56 -13.46
CA GLN A 82 -12.93 -8.10 -12.09
C GLN A 82 -11.67 -7.32 -11.62
N LEU A 83 -11.86 -6.07 -11.24
CA LEU A 83 -10.82 -5.21 -10.68
C LEU A 83 -10.99 -5.14 -9.17
N ILE A 84 -10.08 -5.78 -8.44
CA ILE A 84 -10.10 -5.83 -6.99
C ILE A 84 -8.94 -4.98 -6.48
N MET A 85 -9.24 -4.06 -5.57
CA MET A 85 -8.22 -3.19 -4.97
C MET A 85 -8.41 -3.11 -3.46
N MET A 86 -7.37 -3.43 -2.72
CA MET A 86 -7.30 -3.24 -1.29
C MET A 86 -6.02 -2.49 -0.91
N PRO A 87 -6.03 -1.72 0.20
CA PRO A 87 -4.83 -1.11 0.74
C PRO A 87 -3.88 -2.16 1.34
N GLY A 88 -2.61 -1.81 1.43
CA GLY A 88 -1.60 -2.52 2.22
C GLY A 88 -1.36 -1.85 3.58
N ASN A 89 -0.37 -2.33 4.32
CA ASN A 89 -0.10 -1.86 5.68
C ASN A 89 0.35 -0.40 5.75
N ASP A 90 1.06 0.09 4.75
CA ASP A 90 1.62 1.45 4.71
C ASP A 90 0.62 2.51 4.20
N ASP A 91 -0.50 2.05 3.67
CA ASP A 91 -1.52 2.93 3.12
C ASP A 91 -2.32 3.64 4.21
N ILE A 92 -2.54 4.94 4.02
CA ILE A 92 -3.37 5.75 4.92
C ILE A 92 -4.83 5.31 4.86
N ARG A 93 -5.56 5.49 5.97
CA ARG A 93 -6.95 5.00 6.09
C ARG A 93 -7.92 5.67 5.11
N GLU A 94 -7.64 6.89 4.74
CA GLU A 94 -8.50 7.71 3.88
C GLU A 94 -8.63 7.19 2.45
N ILE A 95 -7.70 6.36 1.99
CA ILE A 95 -7.81 5.76 0.64
C ILE A 95 -8.94 4.75 0.53
N ASP A 96 -9.40 4.18 1.66
CA ASP A 96 -10.50 3.22 1.66
C ASP A 96 -11.77 3.83 1.07
N ASP A 97 -12.10 5.06 1.47
CA ASP A 97 -13.28 5.75 0.98
C ASP A 97 -13.13 6.13 -0.50
N ILE A 98 -11.90 6.41 -0.95
CA ILE A 98 -11.64 6.64 -2.37
C ILE A 98 -11.88 5.36 -3.15
N ILE A 99 -11.32 4.22 -2.73
CA ILE A 99 -11.51 2.95 -3.44
C ILE A 99 -13.01 2.58 -3.48
N LYS A 100 -13.72 2.70 -2.35
CA LYS A 100 -15.16 2.45 -2.26
C LYS A 100 -15.98 3.34 -3.19
N SER A 101 -15.57 4.60 -3.40
CA SER A 101 -16.27 5.50 -4.31
C SER A 101 -16.24 5.07 -5.78
N TYR A 102 -15.40 4.10 -6.14
CA TYR A 102 -15.33 3.50 -7.49
C TYR A 102 -16.07 2.16 -7.61
N GLU A 103 -16.81 1.71 -6.57
CA GLU A 103 -17.55 0.44 -6.66
C GLU A 103 -18.60 0.49 -7.78
N ASP A 104 -19.27 1.62 -8.00
CA ASP A 104 -20.21 1.81 -9.12
C ASP A 104 -19.53 1.78 -10.51
N ASN A 105 -18.21 1.96 -10.55
CA ASN A 105 -17.40 1.85 -11.76
C ASN A 105 -16.80 0.44 -11.96
N GLY A 106 -17.19 -0.53 -11.11
CA GLY A 106 -16.76 -1.92 -11.21
C GLY A 106 -15.45 -2.24 -10.48
N VAL A 107 -14.95 -1.33 -9.62
CA VAL A 107 -13.86 -1.63 -8.69
C VAL A 107 -14.45 -2.35 -7.47
N ILE A 108 -13.86 -3.45 -7.06
CA ILE A 108 -14.29 -4.20 -5.88
C ILE A 108 -13.38 -3.85 -4.72
N TYR A 109 -13.94 -3.22 -3.68
CA TYR A 109 -13.28 -3.07 -2.38
C TYR A 109 -13.56 -4.33 -1.54
N PRO A 110 -12.54 -5.18 -1.25
CA PRO A 110 -12.79 -6.55 -0.77
C PRO A 110 -12.76 -6.71 0.75
N LEU A 111 -12.49 -5.65 1.53
CA LEU A 111 -12.31 -5.75 2.97
C LEU A 111 -13.64 -5.84 3.73
N ASP A 112 -13.62 -6.44 4.92
CA ASP A 112 -14.75 -6.61 5.86
C ASP A 112 -15.92 -7.45 5.33
N LYS A 113 -15.81 -8.00 4.12
CA LYS A 113 -16.82 -8.83 3.46
C LYS A 113 -16.18 -10.00 2.71
N ILE A 114 -16.98 -11.02 2.41
CA ILE A 114 -16.58 -12.04 1.43
C ILE A 114 -17.01 -11.55 0.06
N VAL A 115 -16.08 -11.59 -0.89
CA VAL A 115 -16.35 -11.22 -2.28
C VAL A 115 -16.21 -12.45 -3.18
N GLN A 116 -16.95 -12.46 -4.30
CA GLN A 116 -16.87 -13.55 -5.29
C GLN A 116 -15.88 -13.17 -6.39
N ILE A 117 -14.82 -13.95 -6.55
CA ILE A 117 -13.85 -13.81 -7.64
C ILE A 117 -13.97 -15.03 -8.54
N GLY A 118 -14.45 -14.84 -9.77
CA GLY A 118 -14.66 -15.98 -10.68
C GLY A 118 -15.61 -17.04 -10.11
N GLY A 119 -16.54 -16.66 -9.23
CA GLY A 119 -17.46 -17.59 -8.56
C GLY A 119 -16.87 -18.29 -7.32
N VAL A 120 -15.69 -17.87 -6.86
CA VAL A 120 -15.03 -18.41 -5.67
C VAL A 120 -15.05 -17.40 -4.54
N ASP A 121 -15.48 -17.85 -3.36
CA ASP A 121 -15.42 -17.03 -2.13
C ASP A 121 -14.00 -16.57 -1.87
N THR A 122 -13.82 -15.26 -1.69
CA THR A 122 -12.52 -14.66 -1.42
C THR A 122 -12.58 -13.83 -0.15
N LEU A 123 -11.68 -14.14 0.78
CA LEU A 123 -11.41 -13.41 2.00
C LEU A 123 -10.16 -12.57 1.83
N SER A 124 -10.30 -11.26 2.00
CA SER A 124 -9.16 -10.32 1.93
C SER A 124 -8.83 -9.76 3.32
N PHE A 125 -7.52 -9.56 3.58
CA PHE A 125 -7.04 -9.06 4.86
C PHE A 125 -5.78 -8.21 4.67
N GLU A 126 -5.83 -6.95 5.07
CA GLU A 126 -4.84 -5.92 4.77
C GLU A 126 -3.79 -5.71 5.86
N TYR A 127 -4.03 -6.22 7.07
CA TYR A 127 -3.11 -5.98 8.20
C TYR A 127 -1.87 -6.85 8.13
N VAL A 128 -0.79 -6.30 8.70
CA VAL A 128 0.46 -7.04 8.97
C VAL A 128 0.75 -7.10 10.46
N ASN A 129 1.64 -7.99 10.88
CA ASN A 129 2.20 -7.99 12.23
C ASN A 129 3.11 -6.77 12.45
N PRO A 130 3.42 -6.38 13.71
CA PRO A 130 4.22 -5.20 14.00
C PRO A 130 5.56 -5.20 13.29
N SER A 131 5.89 -4.07 12.68
CA SER A 131 7.14 -3.81 11.97
C SER A 131 7.92 -2.66 12.64
N PRO A 132 9.20 -2.45 12.31
CA PRO A 132 9.96 -1.31 12.82
C PRO A 132 9.45 0.07 12.38
N TRP A 133 8.50 0.12 11.42
CA TRP A 133 8.01 1.37 10.82
C TRP A 133 6.71 1.90 11.42
N ASP A 134 6.03 1.11 12.29
CA ASP A 134 4.76 1.50 12.94
C ASP A 134 3.73 2.02 11.91
N THR A 135 3.44 1.20 10.93
CA THR A 135 2.57 1.57 9.80
C THR A 135 1.08 1.55 10.18
N PRO A 136 0.20 2.25 9.44
CA PRO A 136 -1.21 2.43 9.83
C PRO A 136 -2.04 1.15 10.03
N ARG A 137 -1.64 0.03 9.40
CA ARG A 137 -2.40 -1.24 9.45
C ARG A 137 -1.57 -2.38 10.03
N GLU A 138 -0.99 -2.15 11.19
CA GLU A 138 -0.32 -3.17 11.98
C GLU A 138 -1.21 -3.65 13.12
N LEU A 139 -1.16 -4.95 13.41
CA LEU A 139 -1.87 -5.58 14.53
C LEU A 139 -0.96 -6.57 15.24
N ALA A 140 -1.12 -6.68 16.54
CA ALA A 140 -0.53 -7.78 17.30
C ALA A 140 -1.04 -9.14 16.77
N GLU A 141 -0.19 -10.16 16.80
CA GLU A 141 -0.49 -11.51 16.28
C GLU A 141 -1.79 -12.10 16.83
N GLU A 142 -2.05 -11.92 18.12
CA GLU A 142 -3.28 -12.39 18.75
C GLU A 142 -4.53 -11.73 18.16
N GLU A 143 -4.48 -10.41 17.95
CA GLU A 143 -5.59 -9.66 17.37
C GLU A 143 -5.77 -10.01 15.89
N MET A 144 -4.67 -10.18 15.14
CA MET A 144 -4.71 -10.68 13.77
C MET A 144 -5.41 -12.03 13.68
N GLY A 145 -5.01 -12.99 14.52
CA GLY A 145 -5.62 -14.32 14.56
C GLY A 145 -7.12 -14.26 14.82
N LYS A 146 -7.56 -13.45 15.80
CA LYS A 146 -8.98 -13.24 16.10
C LYS A 146 -9.76 -12.68 14.92
N ARG A 147 -9.24 -11.66 14.25
CA ARG A 147 -9.91 -11.04 13.10
C ARG A 147 -9.96 -11.95 11.88
N ILE A 148 -8.88 -12.68 11.61
CA ILE A 148 -8.86 -13.68 10.55
C ILE A 148 -9.89 -14.78 10.83
N ASP A 149 -9.95 -15.30 12.05
CA ASP A 149 -10.93 -16.32 12.44
C ASP A 149 -12.37 -15.81 12.32
N GLN A 150 -12.63 -14.59 12.78
CA GLN A 150 -13.93 -13.95 12.63
C GLN A 150 -14.34 -13.76 11.17
N ALA A 151 -13.41 -13.36 10.30
CA ALA A 151 -13.66 -13.20 8.88
C ALA A 151 -13.87 -14.56 8.19
N ALA A 152 -13.02 -15.55 8.50
CA ALA A 152 -13.11 -16.90 7.95
C ALA A 152 -14.38 -17.66 8.39
N SER A 153 -14.94 -17.32 9.55
CA SER A 153 -16.22 -17.93 10.01
C SER A 153 -17.42 -17.57 9.12
N LYS A 154 -17.30 -16.54 8.28
CA LYS A 154 -18.32 -16.16 7.30
C LYS A 154 -18.28 -17.04 6.02
N LEU A 155 -17.23 -17.82 5.83
CA LEU A 155 -17.09 -18.74 4.69
C LEU A 155 -17.82 -20.04 4.96
N SER A 156 -18.61 -20.50 4.02
CA SER A 156 -19.27 -21.82 4.09
C SER A 156 -18.30 -22.98 3.91
N GLU A 157 -17.34 -22.82 2.98
CA GLU A 157 -16.34 -23.82 2.65
C GLU A 157 -14.95 -23.18 2.53
N PRO A 158 -14.25 -22.92 3.67
CA PRO A 158 -12.94 -22.25 3.65
C PRO A 158 -11.89 -22.92 2.75
N ARG A 159 -11.95 -24.25 2.61
CA ARG A 159 -11.04 -25.01 1.74
C ARG A 159 -11.25 -24.76 0.24
N LYS A 160 -12.37 -24.19 -0.15
CA LYS A 160 -12.68 -23.81 -1.53
C LYS A 160 -12.54 -22.28 -1.74
N ALA A 161 -12.12 -21.56 -0.71
CA ALA A 161 -11.98 -20.11 -0.76
C ALA A 161 -10.56 -19.68 -1.14
N ILE A 162 -10.45 -18.45 -1.61
CA ILE A 162 -9.18 -17.74 -1.80
C ILE A 162 -8.94 -16.85 -0.57
N PHE A 163 -7.72 -16.95 0.01
CA PHE A 163 -7.27 -16.04 1.06
C PHE A 163 -6.29 -15.03 0.47
N ASN A 164 -6.77 -13.81 0.25
CA ASN A 164 -6.00 -12.69 -0.28
C ASN A 164 -5.44 -11.86 0.87
N PHE A 165 -4.32 -12.27 1.43
CA PHE A 165 -3.69 -11.66 2.60
C PHE A 165 -2.48 -10.82 2.19
N HIS A 166 -2.41 -9.59 2.69
CA HIS A 166 -1.28 -8.71 2.45
C HIS A 166 -0.01 -9.19 3.18
N CYS A 167 -0.18 -9.67 4.41
CA CYS A 167 0.92 -10.17 5.23
C CYS A 167 1.35 -11.59 4.81
N PRO A 168 2.65 -11.85 4.56
CA PRO A 168 3.13 -13.19 4.28
C PRO A 168 3.10 -14.08 5.54
N PRO A 169 2.89 -15.39 5.37
CA PRO A 169 2.94 -16.34 6.48
C PRO A 169 4.37 -16.54 6.97
N TYR A 170 4.55 -16.53 8.31
CA TYR A 170 5.86 -16.74 8.96
C TYR A 170 6.53 -18.04 8.56
N GLY A 171 7.86 -18.02 8.38
CA GLY A 171 8.67 -19.21 8.16
C GLY A 171 8.51 -19.81 6.75
N THR A 172 8.26 -18.99 5.76
CA THR A 172 8.18 -19.36 4.33
C THR A 172 9.25 -18.64 3.53
N LYS A 173 9.33 -18.90 2.21
CA LYS A 173 10.21 -18.10 1.34
C LYS A 173 9.65 -16.70 1.05
N LEU A 174 8.37 -16.47 1.34
CA LEU A 174 7.70 -15.19 1.06
C LEU A 174 8.02 -14.12 2.10
N ASP A 175 8.42 -14.51 3.31
CA ASP A 175 8.67 -13.62 4.44
C ASP A 175 10.14 -13.45 4.80
N LEU A 176 11.07 -13.87 3.93
CA LEU A 176 12.49 -13.63 4.12
C LEU A 176 12.84 -12.19 3.79
N ALA A 177 13.32 -11.44 4.77
CA ALA A 177 13.81 -10.07 4.62
C ALA A 177 15.20 -9.89 5.26
N PRO A 178 15.98 -8.88 4.83
CA PRO A 178 17.20 -8.52 5.51
C PRO A 178 16.94 -8.18 6.98
N LYS A 179 17.68 -8.84 7.88
CA LYS A 179 17.66 -8.48 9.29
C LYS A 179 18.16 -7.06 9.48
N LEU A 180 17.44 -6.25 10.24
CA LEU A 180 17.77 -4.86 10.49
C LEU A 180 18.34 -4.66 11.90
N ASP A 181 19.32 -3.79 12.02
CA ASP A 181 19.82 -3.29 13.29
C ASP A 181 18.89 -2.20 13.87
N LYS A 182 19.25 -1.68 15.06
CA LYS A 182 18.47 -0.59 15.69
C LYS A 182 18.44 0.72 14.90
N SER A 183 19.30 0.86 13.89
CA SER A 183 19.35 2.02 12.99
C SER A 183 18.66 1.74 11.65
N LEU A 184 17.90 0.65 11.56
CA LEU A 184 17.22 0.17 10.36
C LEU A 184 18.16 -0.12 9.18
N LYS A 185 19.42 -0.50 9.48
CA LYS A 185 20.39 -0.91 8.46
C LYS A 185 20.49 -2.43 8.41
N PRO A 186 20.68 -3.01 7.22
CA PRO A 186 20.90 -4.44 7.09
C PRO A 186 22.11 -4.92 7.89
N VAL A 187 21.92 -5.97 8.67
CA VAL A 187 23.01 -6.66 9.40
C VAL A 187 23.78 -7.52 8.42
N THR A 188 25.13 -7.46 8.51
CA THR A 188 26.02 -8.29 7.70
C THR A 188 26.90 -9.15 8.60
N GLU A 189 27.09 -10.43 8.22
CA GLU A 189 28.01 -11.36 8.86
C GLU A 189 28.91 -11.98 7.77
N GLY A 190 30.22 -11.93 7.95
CA GLY A 190 31.17 -12.44 6.97
C GLY A 190 31.07 -11.77 5.59
N GLY A 191 30.57 -10.53 5.51
CA GLY A 191 30.37 -9.78 4.25
C GLY A 191 29.07 -10.11 3.51
N ALA A 192 28.22 -10.99 4.04
CA ALA A 192 26.90 -11.30 3.49
C ALA A 192 25.79 -10.70 4.35
N VAL A 193 24.68 -10.31 3.72
CA VAL A 193 23.47 -9.84 4.43
C VAL A 193 22.83 -11.02 5.14
N VAL A 194 22.50 -10.83 6.42
CA VAL A 194 21.73 -11.79 7.22
C VAL A 194 20.26 -11.62 6.92
N PHE A 195 19.54 -12.73 6.69
CA PHE A 195 18.10 -12.75 6.48
C PHE A 195 17.38 -13.36 7.68
N GLU A 196 16.18 -12.90 7.94
CA GLU A 196 15.29 -13.46 8.94
C GLU A 196 13.84 -13.52 8.44
N HIS A 197 13.02 -14.33 9.11
CA HIS A 197 11.59 -14.42 8.82
C HIS A 197 10.85 -13.30 9.54
N VAL A 198 10.09 -12.50 8.78
CA VAL A 198 9.36 -11.31 9.28
C VAL A 198 7.84 -11.41 9.13
N GLY A 199 7.34 -12.49 8.55
CA GLY A 199 5.91 -12.70 8.34
C GLY A 199 5.13 -13.00 9.62
N SER A 200 3.81 -13.10 9.49
CA SER A 200 2.89 -13.34 10.62
C SER A 200 2.72 -14.82 10.94
N LYS A 201 2.80 -15.12 12.23
CA LYS A 201 2.47 -16.45 12.78
C LYS A 201 0.97 -16.70 12.72
N ALA A 202 0.14 -15.70 13.01
CA ALA A 202 -1.31 -15.79 12.91
C ALA A 202 -1.77 -16.12 11.48
N VAL A 203 -1.17 -15.50 10.46
CA VAL A 203 -1.43 -15.83 9.06
C VAL A 203 -1.05 -17.28 8.77
N ARG A 204 0.13 -17.73 9.21
CA ARG A 204 0.55 -19.12 9.03
C ARG A 204 -0.42 -20.10 9.67
N GLU A 205 -0.81 -19.86 10.91
CA GLU A 205 -1.76 -20.69 11.67
C GLU A 205 -3.13 -20.74 10.98
N ALA A 206 -3.62 -19.60 10.50
CA ALA A 206 -4.86 -19.53 9.73
C ALA A 206 -4.79 -20.38 8.45
N LEU A 207 -3.71 -20.28 7.67
CA LEU A 207 -3.54 -21.10 6.46
C LEU A 207 -3.47 -22.59 6.79
N GLN A 208 -2.82 -22.97 7.88
CA GLN A 208 -2.78 -24.37 8.34
C GLN A 208 -4.14 -24.88 8.82
N LYS A 209 -4.91 -24.02 9.49
CA LYS A 209 -6.24 -24.34 10.06
C LYS A 209 -7.28 -24.47 8.97
N TYR A 210 -7.38 -23.50 8.10
CA TYR A 210 -8.45 -23.41 7.09
C TYR A 210 -8.12 -24.08 5.78
N GLN A 211 -6.84 -24.23 5.44
CA GLN A 211 -6.34 -24.86 4.22
C GLN A 211 -7.06 -24.33 2.96
N PRO A 212 -7.04 -22.99 2.72
CA PRO A 212 -7.72 -22.42 1.56
C PRO A 212 -7.18 -23.00 0.26
N MET A 213 -7.93 -22.79 -0.84
CA MET A 213 -7.53 -23.26 -2.16
C MET A 213 -6.29 -22.51 -2.67
N ILE A 214 -6.23 -21.21 -2.38
CA ILE A 214 -5.11 -20.29 -2.70
C ILE A 214 -4.95 -19.34 -1.52
#